data_8bb2ad2dacf1e89ce1e1273dec1cac84
#
_entry.id   8bb2ad2dacf1e89ce1e1273dec1cac84
#
_cell.length_a   1.000
_cell.length_b   1.000
_cell.length_c   1.000
_cell.angle_alpha   90.00
_cell.angle_beta   90.00
_cell.angle_gamma   90.00
#
_symmetry.space_group_name_H-M   'P 1'
#
loop_
_entity.id
_entity.type
_entity.pdbx_description
1 polymer ?
#
loop_
_entity_poly.entity_id
_entity_poly.type
_entity_poly.pdbx_seq_one_letter_code
_entity_poly.pdbx_strand_id
1 'polypeptide(L)'
;MLLMIIRSAGLVTIIISLILSLAGTGKDITIIFRLLWLLGGVIVIWLLAKSKPIDKYLERLIQWALNKWTNLDTRDYVSLLRLSGQYRVMEIQVKEGDWLVSKDLKSCYLNEEGVTVLGIIRDDGSYVGVPRSTTEIYPGDTLILYGRSQALQDLDKRGADITGDQSHDKAVDEQSQYMAQQDKQESEHKRKHQPEKQNK
;
A
#
# COMPACT_ATOMS: atom_id res chain seq x y z
N MET A 1 -5.54 12.32 -23.90
CA MET A 1 -5.17 12.87 -25.21
C MET A 1 -4.39 14.19 -25.10
N LEU A 2 -4.84 15.18 -24.33
CA LEU A 2 -4.15 16.48 -24.17
C LEU A 2 -2.72 16.34 -23.57
N LEU A 3 -2.54 15.49 -22.59
CA LEU A 3 -1.23 15.24 -21.94
C LEU A 3 -0.20 14.63 -22.90
N MET A 4 -0.66 13.84 -23.87
CA MET A 4 0.18 13.20 -24.88
C MET A 4 0.73 14.23 -25.89
N ILE A 5 -0.08 15.25 -26.20
CA ILE A 5 0.31 16.36 -27.11
C ILE A 5 1.29 17.30 -26.44
N ILE A 6 1.10 17.62 -25.16
CA ILE A 6 2.01 18.51 -24.40
C ILE A 6 3.38 17.85 -24.22
N ARG A 7 3.41 16.52 -23.99
CA ARG A 7 4.66 15.77 -23.83
C ARG A 7 5.48 15.68 -25.12
N SER A 8 4.81 15.51 -26.27
CA SER A 8 5.49 15.51 -27.57
C SER A 8 5.98 16.89 -27.98
N ALA A 9 5.23 17.94 -27.71
CA ALA A 9 5.60 19.31 -28.02
C ALA A 9 6.86 19.77 -27.25
N GLY A 10 6.98 19.45 -25.96
CA GLY A 10 8.16 19.79 -25.16
C GLY A 10 9.45 19.14 -25.67
N LEU A 11 9.38 17.85 -26.02
CA LEU A 11 10.53 17.11 -26.53
C LEU A 11 10.98 17.62 -27.91
N VAL A 12 10.03 17.96 -28.78
CA VAL A 12 10.30 18.56 -30.08
C VAL A 12 10.97 19.94 -29.92
N THR A 13 10.52 20.78 -28.98
CA THR A 13 11.09 22.09 -28.73
C THR A 13 12.54 22.00 -28.23
N ILE A 14 12.85 21.05 -27.34
CA ILE A 14 14.22 20.84 -26.83
C ILE A 14 15.14 20.38 -27.96
N ILE A 15 14.71 19.43 -28.80
CA ILE A 15 15.51 18.91 -29.91
C ILE A 15 15.76 20.02 -30.98
N ILE A 16 14.74 20.81 -31.31
CA ILE A 16 14.88 21.94 -32.25
C ILE A 16 15.86 22.97 -31.68
N SER A 17 15.76 23.31 -30.40
CA SER A 17 16.68 24.26 -29.72
C SER A 17 18.13 23.77 -29.75
N LEU A 18 18.35 22.48 -29.51
CA LEU A 18 19.66 21.83 -29.53
C LEU A 18 20.26 21.83 -30.93
N ILE A 19 19.46 21.54 -31.96
CA ILE A 19 19.85 21.58 -33.38
C ILE A 19 20.21 23.02 -33.82
N LEU A 20 19.40 24.03 -33.43
CA LEU A 20 19.68 25.42 -33.71
C LEU A 20 20.98 25.91 -33.03
N SER A 21 21.21 25.50 -31.78
CA SER A 21 22.44 25.83 -31.05
C SER A 21 23.69 25.25 -31.71
N LEU A 22 23.60 23.99 -32.17
CA LEU A 22 24.73 23.35 -32.89
C LEU A 22 24.96 23.92 -34.28
N ALA A 23 23.91 24.39 -34.97
CA ALA A 23 23.99 24.95 -36.31
C ALA A 23 24.61 26.36 -36.35
N GLY A 24 24.64 27.06 -35.19
CA GLY A 24 25.15 28.45 -35.10
C GLY A 24 26.67 28.58 -35.01
N THR A 25 27.44 27.51 -34.81
CA THR A 25 28.85 27.61 -34.37
C THR A 25 29.91 27.38 -35.47
N GLY A 26 29.52 27.21 -36.74
CA GLY A 26 30.50 26.95 -37.81
C GLY A 26 30.41 27.90 -39.02
N LYS A 27 31.50 28.58 -39.34
CA LYS A 27 31.58 29.58 -40.43
C LYS A 27 31.58 28.99 -41.85
N ASP A 28 31.79 27.69 -42.03
CA ASP A 28 32.07 27.06 -43.35
C ASP A 28 31.18 25.88 -43.75
N ILE A 29 30.04 25.72 -43.10
CA ILE A 29 29.10 24.62 -43.46
C ILE A 29 28.12 25.15 -44.51
N THR A 30 28.15 24.62 -45.71
CA THR A 30 27.28 24.94 -46.83
C THR A 30 25.80 24.81 -46.39
N ILE A 31 24.93 25.76 -46.77
CA ILE A 31 23.48 25.77 -46.45
C ILE A 31 22.82 24.43 -46.74
N ILE A 32 23.28 23.70 -47.74
CA ILE A 32 22.81 22.36 -48.14
C ILE A 32 23.03 21.34 -47.01
N PHE A 33 24.19 21.40 -46.35
CA PHE A 33 24.53 20.46 -45.25
C PHE A 33 23.65 20.75 -44.00
N ARG A 34 23.34 22.00 -43.72
CA ARG A 34 22.42 22.41 -42.62
C ARG A 34 20.98 21.93 -42.89
N LEU A 35 20.50 22.05 -44.13
CA LEU A 35 19.19 21.55 -44.53
C LEU A 35 19.10 20.02 -44.43
N LEU A 36 20.17 19.32 -44.79
CA LEU A 36 20.23 17.85 -44.77
C LEU A 36 20.20 17.33 -43.31
N TRP A 37 20.91 18.00 -42.39
CA TRP A 37 20.85 17.68 -40.95
C TRP A 37 19.48 18.00 -40.33
N LEU A 38 18.84 19.09 -40.71
CA LEU A 38 17.49 19.45 -40.27
C LEU A 38 16.46 18.41 -40.75
N LEU A 39 16.55 18.01 -42.02
CA LEU A 39 15.65 17.00 -42.58
C LEU A 39 15.85 15.63 -41.91
N GLY A 40 17.13 15.24 -41.68
CA GLY A 40 17.45 14.01 -40.93
C GLY A 40 16.89 14.01 -39.51
N GLY A 41 17.03 15.12 -38.80
CA GLY A 41 16.47 15.27 -37.44
C GLY A 41 14.94 15.13 -37.42
N VAL A 42 14.24 15.77 -38.36
CA VAL A 42 12.79 15.65 -38.46
C VAL A 42 12.33 14.21 -38.78
N ILE A 43 13.06 13.52 -39.67
CA ILE A 43 12.76 12.12 -40.00
C ILE A 43 12.97 11.21 -38.79
N VAL A 44 14.04 11.41 -38.03
CA VAL A 44 14.32 10.64 -36.79
C VAL A 44 13.22 10.86 -35.75
N ILE A 45 12.81 12.12 -35.53
CA ILE A 45 11.71 12.46 -34.63
C ILE A 45 10.40 11.81 -35.08
N TRP A 46 10.10 11.84 -36.37
CA TRP A 46 8.90 11.21 -36.93
C TRP A 46 8.89 9.70 -36.77
N LEU A 47 10.06 9.02 -37.00
CA LEU A 47 10.22 7.58 -36.77
C LEU A 47 10.08 7.23 -35.27
N LEU A 48 10.64 8.04 -34.38
CA LEU A 48 10.52 7.85 -32.94
C LEU A 48 9.08 8.06 -32.46
N ALA A 49 8.37 9.06 -32.97
CA ALA A 49 6.99 9.35 -32.63
C ALA A 49 6.00 8.25 -33.11
N LYS A 50 6.33 7.56 -34.22
CA LYS A 50 5.51 6.47 -34.77
C LYS A 50 5.83 5.11 -34.20
N SER A 51 6.88 4.99 -33.41
CA SER A 51 7.42 3.73 -32.89
C SER A 51 6.66 3.28 -31.64
N LYS A 52 5.76 2.29 -31.77
CA LYS A 52 5.05 1.59 -30.67
C LYS A 52 5.94 0.98 -29.57
N PRO A 53 7.23 0.62 -29.76
CA PRO A 53 8.05 0.07 -28.70
C PRO A 53 8.46 1.08 -27.62
N ILE A 54 8.40 2.39 -27.90
CA ILE A 54 8.79 3.43 -26.92
C ILE A 54 7.80 3.46 -25.74
N ASP A 55 6.53 3.21 -25.98
CA ASP A 55 5.53 3.15 -24.90
C ASP A 55 5.83 2.02 -23.90
N LYS A 56 6.27 0.85 -24.39
CA LYS A 56 6.66 -0.26 -23.51
C LYS A 56 7.97 0.00 -22.73
N TYR A 57 8.92 0.70 -23.33
CA TYR A 57 10.15 1.09 -22.61
C TYR A 57 9.88 2.16 -21.57
N LEU A 58 8.99 3.10 -21.88
CA LEU A 58 8.59 4.16 -20.96
C LEU A 58 7.78 3.61 -19.79
N GLU A 59 6.85 2.68 -20.02
CA GLU A 59 6.14 1.97 -18.94
C GLU A 59 7.11 1.22 -18.03
N ARG A 60 8.08 0.51 -18.57
CA ARG A 60 9.11 -0.16 -17.76
C ARG A 60 9.99 0.81 -16.99
N LEU A 61 10.38 1.92 -17.62
CA LEU A 61 11.19 2.96 -16.97
C LEU A 61 10.41 3.65 -15.85
N ILE A 62 9.12 3.94 -16.09
CA ILE A 62 8.22 4.52 -15.09
C ILE A 62 7.97 3.51 -13.95
N GLN A 63 7.70 2.25 -14.26
CA GLN A 63 7.54 1.20 -13.25
C GLN A 63 8.83 0.97 -12.45
N TRP A 64 10.00 0.98 -13.11
CA TRP A 64 11.29 0.89 -12.45
C TRP A 64 11.58 2.11 -11.57
N ALA A 65 11.31 3.31 -12.05
CA ALA A 65 11.48 4.54 -11.28
C ALA A 65 10.48 4.62 -10.13
N LEU A 66 9.22 4.28 -10.35
CA LEU A 66 8.20 4.18 -9.30
C LEU A 66 8.56 3.13 -8.27
N ASN A 67 8.94 1.91 -8.67
CA ASN A 67 9.38 0.87 -7.72
C ASN A 67 10.62 1.29 -6.91
N LYS A 68 11.52 2.07 -7.52
CA LYS A 68 12.72 2.53 -6.81
C LYS A 68 12.45 3.75 -5.90
N TRP A 69 11.45 4.56 -6.23
CA TRP A 69 11.08 5.74 -5.46
C TRP A 69 9.89 5.48 -4.52
N THR A 70 8.97 4.57 -4.88
CA THR A 70 7.80 4.22 -4.05
C THR A 70 8.15 3.29 -2.88
N ASN A 71 9.30 2.60 -2.90
CA ASN A 71 9.80 1.89 -1.72
C ASN A 71 10.17 2.81 -0.53
N LEU A 72 10.19 4.12 -0.73
CA LEU A 72 10.42 5.08 0.36
C LEU A 72 9.12 5.54 1.06
N ASP A 73 7.96 5.48 0.37
CA ASP A 73 6.73 6.09 0.90
C ASP A 73 5.81 5.10 1.64
N THR A 74 5.85 3.81 1.29
CA THR A 74 5.04 2.82 2.01
C THR A 74 5.54 2.55 3.43
N ARG A 75 6.82 2.80 3.73
CA ARG A 75 7.37 2.67 5.09
C ARG A 75 6.93 3.80 6.01
N ASP A 76 6.74 5.01 5.48
CA ASP A 76 6.35 6.16 6.31
C ASP A 76 4.87 6.10 6.68
N TYR A 77 3.97 5.67 5.79
CA TYR A 77 2.56 5.44 6.14
C TYR A 77 2.40 4.30 7.15
N VAL A 78 3.18 3.21 7.02
CA VAL A 78 3.19 2.12 8.00
C VAL A 78 3.78 2.58 9.35
N SER A 79 4.71 3.54 9.36
CA SER A 79 5.26 4.10 10.60
C SER A 79 4.29 5.05 11.29
N LEU A 80 3.49 5.79 10.55
CA LEU A 80 2.41 6.65 11.09
C LEU A 80 1.24 5.83 11.67
N LEU A 81 1.01 4.62 11.15
CA LEU A 81 0.02 3.65 11.67
C LEU A 81 0.59 2.71 12.73
N ARG A 82 1.88 2.81 13.06
CA ARG A 82 2.44 2.18 14.25
C ARG A 82 1.99 2.94 15.48
N LEU A 83 0.79 2.65 15.89
CA LEU A 83 0.31 2.99 17.21
C LEU A 83 1.29 2.40 18.23
N SER A 84 1.55 3.13 19.29
CA SER A 84 2.53 2.79 20.33
C SER A 84 2.49 1.30 20.69
N GLY A 85 3.62 0.62 20.57
CA GLY A 85 3.73 -0.81 20.88
C GLY A 85 3.67 -1.72 19.64
N GLN A 86 3.18 -2.94 19.83
CA GLN A 86 3.11 -4.00 18.81
C GLN A 86 1.80 -3.97 17.99
N TYR A 87 0.96 -2.93 18.15
CA TYR A 87 -0.35 -2.81 17.48
C TYR A 87 -0.25 -2.11 16.14
N ARG A 88 -1.08 -2.55 15.19
CA ARG A 88 -1.21 -1.91 13.86
C ARG A 88 -2.60 -2.10 13.28
N VAL A 89 -2.90 -1.30 12.25
CA VAL A 89 -4.00 -1.55 11.32
C VAL A 89 -3.46 -2.35 10.13
N MET A 90 -4.20 -3.34 9.69
CA MET A 90 -3.87 -4.18 8.55
C MET A 90 -5.11 -4.49 7.73
N GLU A 91 -4.96 -4.51 6.40
CA GLU A 91 -5.97 -4.99 5.48
C GLU A 91 -5.69 -6.46 5.15
N ILE A 92 -6.71 -7.31 5.26
CA ILE A 92 -6.64 -8.73 4.93
C ILE A 92 -7.71 -9.02 3.89
N GLN A 93 -7.32 -9.52 2.71
CA GLN A 93 -8.24 -9.98 1.70
C GLN A 93 -8.64 -11.42 1.95
N VAL A 94 -9.93 -11.65 2.12
CA VAL A 94 -10.53 -12.97 2.38
C VAL A 94 -10.57 -13.78 1.10
N LYS A 95 -9.94 -14.95 1.10
CA LYS A 95 -9.90 -15.88 -0.03
C LYS A 95 -10.79 -17.08 0.22
N GLU A 96 -11.17 -17.78 -0.85
CA GLU A 96 -11.81 -19.09 -0.71
C GLU A 96 -10.91 -20.03 0.10
N GLY A 97 -11.47 -20.66 1.14
CA GLY A 97 -10.72 -21.55 2.03
C GLY A 97 -10.07 -20.89 3.24
N ASP A 98 -10.20 -19.57 3.42
CA ASP A 98 -9.78 -18.90 4.65
C ASP A 98 -10.72 -19.23 5.80
N TRP A 99 -10.20 -19.24 7.00
CA TRP A 99 -10.94 -19.56 8.24
C TRP A 99 -12.13 -18.63 8.51
N LEU A 100 -12.07 -17.41 8.00
CA LEU A 100 -13.10 -16.37 8.17
C LEU A 100 -14.30 -16.54 7.26
N VAL A 101 -14.20 -17.34 6.19
CA VAL A 101 -15.23 -17.46 5.14
C VAL A 101 -16.52 -18.03 5.70
N SER A 102 -17.66 -17.43 5.32
CA SER A 102 -19.03 -17.84 5.69
C SER A 102 -19.31 -17.83 7.19
N LYS A 103 -18.54 -17.08 7.96
CA LYS A 103 -18.78 -16.82 9.38
C LYS A 103 -19.29 -15.39 9.57
N ASP A 104 -20.13 -15.20 10.58
CA ASP A 104 -20.43 -13.85 11.07
C ASP A 104 -19.33 -13.39 12.03
N LEU A 105 -19.19 -12.08 12.21
CA LEU A 105 -18.14 -11.52 13.07
C LEU A 105 -18.23 -11.98 14.52
N LYS A 106 -19.44 -12.30 14.99
CA LYS A 106 -19.64 -12.84 16.34
C LYS A 106 -19.04 -14.20 16.50
N SER A 107 -19.28 -15.12 15.53
CA SER A 107 -18.79 -16.50 15.56
C SER A 107 -17.28 -16.61 15.39
N CYS A 108 -16.63 -15.55 14.88
CA CYS A 108 -15.17 -15.50 14.74
C CYS A 108 -14.46 -15.23 16.06
N TYR A 109 -15.12 -14.68 17.09
CA TYR A 109 -14.53 -14.31 18.38
C TYR A 109 -13.19 -13.57 18.30
N LEU A 110 -12.98 -12.74 17.23
CA LEU A 110 -11.71 -12.04 16.97
C LEU A 110 -11.30 -11.09 18.10
N ASN A 111 -12.28 -10.56 18.84
CA ASN A 111 -12.03 -9.72 20.01
C ASN A 111 -11.30 -10.50 21.13
N GLU A 112 -11.49 -11.81 21.25
CA GLU A 112 -10.80 -12.64 22.24
C GLU A 112 -9.32 -12.85 21.87
N GLU A 113 -8.98 -12.75 20.57
CA GLU A 113 -7.60 -12.72 20.08
C GLU A 113 -6.96 -11.32 20.18
N GLY A 114 -7.71 -10.30 20.63
CA GLY A 114 -7.27 -8.92 20.63
C GLY A 114 -7.28 -8.24 19.27
N VAL A 115 -8.14 -8.73 18.36
CA VAL A 115 -8.33 -8.19 17.01
C VAL A 115 -9.71 -7.52 16.91
N THR A 116 -9.73 -6.29 16.41
CA THR A 116 -10.95 -5.50 16.18
C THR A 116 -11.15 -5.26 14.69
N VAL A 117 -12.35 -5.53 14.17
CA VAL A 117 -12.73 -5.22 12.79
C VAL A 117 -13.21 -3.77 12.71
N LEU A 118 -12.48 -2.93 11.99
CA LEU A 118 -12.81 -1.52 11.81
C LEU A 118 -13.76 -1.29 10.64
N GLY A 119 -13.64 -2.10 9.59
CA GLY A 119 -14.46 -2.00 8.40
C GLY A 119 -14.29 -3.20 7.47
N ILE A 120 -15.19 -3.30 6.50
CA ILE A 120 -15.17 -4.32 5.45
C ILE A 120 -15.36 -3.61 4.12
N ILE A 121 -14.47 -3.83 3.18
CA ILE A 121 -14.63 -3.48 1.78
C ILE A 121 -15.11 -4.74 1.06
N ARG A 122 -16.29 -4.68 0.46
CA ARG A 122 -16.87 -5.79 -0.31
C ARG A 122 -16.20 -5.93 -1.67
N ASP A 123 -16.36 -7.06 -2.30
CA ASP A 123 -15.85 -7.33 -3.65
C ASP A 123 -16.39 -6.32 -4.71
N ASP A 124 -17.61 -5.80 -4.54
CA ASP A 124 -18.21 -4.75 -5.37
C ASP A 124 -17.67 -3.33 -5.07
N GLY A 125 -16.72 -3.19 -4.15
CA GLY A 125 -16.15 -1.92 -3.70
C GLY A 125 -16.99 -1.15 -2.67
N SER A 126 -18.15 -1.68 -2.24
CA SER A 126 -18.93 -1.05 -1.18
C SER A 126 -18.24 -1.17 0.18
N TYR A 127 -18.37 -0.12 1.02
CA TYR A 127 -17.72 -0.05 2.32
C TYR A 127 -18.71 -0.16 3.47
N VAL A 128 -18.45 -1.08 4.39
CA VAL A 128 -19.19 -1.25 5.65
C VAL A 128 -18.30 -0.80 6.80
N GLY A 129 -18.52 0.43 7.31
CA GLY A 129 -17.79 0.96 8.46
C GLY A 129 -18.41 0.46 9.76
N VAL A 130 -17.56 0.09 10.74
CA VAL A 130 -17.99 -0.43 12.05
C VAL A 130 -19.04 -1.53 11.87
N PRO A 131 -18.68 -2.67 11.28
CA PRO A 131 -19.63 -3.73 10.98
C PRO A 131 -20.25 -4.30 12.27
N ARG A 132 -21.49 -4.75 12.15
CA ARG A 132 -22.20 -5.37 13.27
C ARG A 132 -21.71 -6.80 13.52
N SER A 133 -21.93 -7.30 14.71
CA SER A 133 -21.57 -8.68 15.07
C SER A 133 -22.25 -9.75 14.18
N THR A 134 -23.40 -9.43 13.58
CA THR A 134 -24.14 -10.29 12.64
C THR A 134 -23.70 -10.11 11.18
N THR A 135 -22.70 -9.28 10.92
CA THR A 135 -22.20 -9.07 9.56
C THR A 135 -21.42 -10.31 9.12
N GLU A 136 -21.83 -10.92 8.04
CA GLU A 136 -21.16 -12.09 7.44
C GLU A 136 -19.96 -11.67 6.59
N ILE A 137 -18.95 -12.54 6.55
CA ILE A 137 -17.72 -12.37 5.78
C ILE A 137 -17.79 -13.29 4.57
N TYR A 138 -17.53 -12.72 3.38
CA TYR A 138 -17.56 -13.45 2.11
C TYR A 138 -16.17 -13.49 1.45
N PRO A 139 -15.92 -14.51 0.60
CA PRO A 139 -14.73 -14.51 -0.25
C PRO A 139 -14.72 -13.24 -1.15
N GLY A 140 -13.55 -12.63 -1.30
CA GLY A 140 -13.39 -11.37 -2.02
C GLY A 140 -13.47 -10.12 -1.14
N ASP A 141 -14.04 -10.22 0.07
CA ASP A 141 -14.04 -9.11 1.03
C ASP A 141 -12.62 -8.74 1.46
N THR A 142 -12.39 -7.45 1.73
CA THR A 142 -11.18 -6.98 2.39
C THR A 142 -11.53 -6.44 3.77
N LEU A 143 -11.01 -7.08 4.81
CA LEU A 143 -11.23 -6.67 6.20
C LEU A 143 -10.16 -5.66 6.63
N ILE A 144 -10.58 -4.55 7.21
CA ILE A 144 -9.71 -3.58 7.86
C ILE A 144 -9.69 -3.90 9.35
N LEU A 145 -8.56 -4.41 9.83
CA LEU A 145 -8.39 -4.96 11.17
C LEU A 145 -7.40 -4.13 11.99
N TYR A 146 -7.66 -4.02 13.29
CA TYR A 146 -6.75 -3.45 14.27
C TYR A 146 -6.42 -4.50 15.32
N GLY A 147 -5.14 -4.67 15.60
CA GLY A 147 -4.68 -5.65 16.59
C GLY A 147 -3.17 -5.75 16.68
N ARG A 148 -2.69 -6.68 17.49
CA ARG A 148 -1.26 -6.98 17.56
C ARG A 148 -0.75 -7.52 16.23
N SER A 149 0.43 -7.05 15.82
CA SER A 149 1.04 -7.40 14.54
C SER A 149 1.13 -8.91 14.30
N GLN A 150 1.45 -9.68 15.35
CA GLN A 150 1.55 -11.14 15.28
C GLN A 150 0.18 -11.78 15.05
N ALA A 151 -0.83 -11.40 15.85
CA ALA A 151 -2.18 -11.94 15.74
C ALA A 151 -2.80 -11.70 14.34
N LEU A 152 -2.57 -10.51 13.78
CA LEU A 152 -3.03 -10.17 12.42
C LEU A 152 -2.33 -11.00 11.34
N GLN A 153 -1.03 -11.27 11.48
CA GLN A 153 -0.29 -12.11 10.53
C GLN A 153 -0.69 -13.58 10.60
N ASP A 154 -0.97 -14.07 11.80
CA ASP A 154 -1.41 -15.45 12.01
C ASP A 154 -2.84 -15.64 11.47
N LEU A 155 -3.70 -14.63 11.62
CA LEU A 155 -5.04 -14.63 11.05
C LEU A 155 -5.02 -14.62 9.51
N ASP A 156 -4.14 -13.85 8.87
CA ASP A 156 -3.98 -13.77 7.41
C ASP A 156 -3.57 -15.12 6.76
N LYS A 157 -2.97 -16.00 7.54
CA LYS A 157 -2.49 -17.31 7.06
C LYS A 157 -3.39 -18.45 7.47
N ARG A 158 -4.46 -18.18 8.20
CA ARG A 158 -5.31 -19.18 8.82
C ARG A 158 -6.29 -19.79 7.81
N GLY A 159 -6.13 -21.06 7.50
CA GLY A 159 -7.04 -21.82 6.64
C GLY A 159 -8.28 -22.36 7.36
N ALA A 160 -9.31 -22.70 6.58
CA ALA A 160 -10.57 -23.28 7.08
C ALA A 160 -10.43 -24.79 7.39
N ASP A 161 -9.49 -25.13 8.26
CA ASP A 161 -9.23 -26.51 8.67
C ASP A 161 -9.05 -26.61 10.20
N ILE A 162 -8.84 -27.82 10.69
CA ILE A 162 -8.62 -28.08 12.12
C ILE A 162 -7.42 -27.31 12.67
N THR A 163 -6.42 -27.04 11.83
CA THR A 163 -5.24 -26.24 12.22
C THR A 163 -5.60 -24.77 12.40
N GLY A 164 -6.61 -24.29 11.66
CA GLY A 164 -7.16 -22.94 11.81
C GLY A 164 -7.85 -22.75 13.17
N ASP A 165 -8.65 -23.72 13.59
CA ASP A 165 -9.32 -23.68 14.91
C ASP A 165 -8.29 -23.74 16.05
N GLN A 166 -7.28 -24.61 15.95
CA GLN A 166 -6.18 -24.68 16.92
C GLN A 166 -5.38 -23.38 16.99
N SER A 167 -5.20 -22.71 15.85
CA SER A 167 -4.52 -21.41 15.78
C SER A 167 -5.35 -20.31 16.46
N HIS A 168 -6.69 -20.39 16.36
CA HIS A 168 -7.61 -19.52 17.07
C HIS A 168 -7.46 -19.68 18.59
N ASP A 169 -7.59 -20.91 19.11
CA ASP A 169 -7.48 -21.22 20.54
C ASP A 169 -6.14 -20.72 21.11
N LYS A 170 -5.05 -20.96 20.38
CA LYS A 170 -3.73 -20.48 20.75
C LYS A 170 -3.65 -18.95 20.82
N ALA A 171 -4.24 -18.24 19.85
CA ALA A 171 -4.25 -16.77 19.82
C ALA A 171 -5.05 -16.19 20.99
N VAL A 172 -6.16 -16.83 21.38
CA VAL A 172 -6.96 -16.48 22.57
C VAL A 172 -6.13 -16.64 23.85
N ASP A 173 -5.44 -17.77 24.01
CA ASP A 173 -4.57 -18.02 25.17
C ASP A 173 -3.43 -16.99 25.27
N GLU A 174 -2.77 -16.67 24.15
CA GLU A 174 -1.71 -15.66 24.09
C GLU A 174 -2.24 -14.27 24.45
N GLN A 175 -3.45 -13.92 23.99
CA GLN A 175 -4.08 -12.66 24.31
C GLN A 175 -4.44 -12.57 25.80
N SER A 176 -4.95 -13.64 26.39
CA SER A 176 -5.30 -13.68 27.81
C SER A 176 -4.08 -13.46 28.70
N GLN A 177 -2.94 -14.09 28.37
CA GLN A 177 -1.67 -13.89 29.07
C GLN A 177 -1.16 -12.46 28.94
N TYR A 178 -1.29 -11.86 27.75
CA TYR A 178 -0.89 -10.48 27.51
C TYR A 178 -1.73 -9.49 28.34
N MET A 179 -3.05 -9.69 28.37
CA MET A 179 -3.96 -8.88 29.19
C MET A 179 -3.63 -8.98 30.68
N ALA A 180 -3.34 -10.20 31.20
CA ALA A 180 -2.93 -10.37 32.58
C ALA A 180 -1.62 -9.64 32.95
N GLN A 181 -0.71 -9.49 31.99
CA GLN A 181 0.51 -8.69 32.19
C GLN A 181 0.21 -7.18 32.20
N GLN A 182 -0.67 -6.71 31.28
CA GLN A 182 -1.09 -5.31 31.26
C GLN A 182 -1.81 -4.90 32.56
N ASP A 183 -2.71 -5.73 33.06
CA ASP A 183 -3.44 -5.49 34.31
C ASP A 183 -2.49 -5.35 35.51
N LYS A 184 -1.44 -6.14 35.57
CA LYS A 184 -0.39 -5.98 36.60
C LYS A 184 0.31 -4.63 36.50
N GLN A 185 0.72 -4.25 35.29
CA GLN A 185 1.40 -2.96 35.06
C GLN A 185 0.47 -1.78 35.39
N GLU A 186 -0.79 -1.86 34.99
CA GLU A 186 -1.78 -0.82 35.31
C GLU A 186 -2.05 -0.71 36.81
N SER A 187 -2.14 -1.84 37.50
CA SER A 187 -2.31 -1.86 38.95
C SER A 187 -1.14 -1.23 39.71
N GLU A 188 0.08 -1.46 39.24
CA GLU A 188 1.29 -0.82 39.78
C GLU A 188 1.31 0.69 39.49
N HIS A 189 0.89 1.08 38.28
CA HIS A 189 0.77 2.49 37.91
C HIS A 189 -0.26 3.23 38.78
N LYS A 190 -1.42 2.63 38.99
CA LYS A 190 -2.45 3.16 39.90
C LYS A 190 -1.96 3.31 41.33
N ARG A 191 -1.19 2.35 41.87
CA ARG A 191 -0.58 2.45 43.19
C ARG A 191 0.41 3.61 43.32
N LYS A 192 1.20 3.88 42.27
CA LYS A 192 2.16 4.98 42.26
C LYS A 192 1.49 6.37 42.15
N HIS A 193 0.29 6.45 41.60
CA HIS A 193 -0.41 7.70 41.32
C HIS A 193 -1.56 7.98 42.30
N GLN A 194 -1.81 7.09 43.29
CA GLN A 194 -2.65 7.39 44.45
C GLN A 194 -1.74 7.75 45.66
N PRO A 195 -1.35 9.04 45.84
CA PRO A 195 -0.73 9.43 47.10
C PRO A 195 -1.83 9.42 48.18
N GLU A 196 -1.64 8.52 49.15
CA GLU A 196 -2.00 8.65 50.57
C GLU A 196 -3.18 9.60 50.86
N LYS A 197 -4.42 9.17 50.59
CA LYS A 197 -5.60 9.71 51.23
C LYS A 197 -6.03 8.79 52.39
N GLN A 198 -5.11 8.55 53.33
CA GLN A 198 -5.45 7.97 54.62
C GLN A 198 -4.46 8.51 55.65
N ASN A 199 -4.79 9.70 56.18
CA ASN A 199 -4.61 10.09 57.58
C ASN A 199 -5.10 11.53 57.77
N LYS A 200 -6.38 11.70 58.04
CA LYS A 200 -6.86 12.75 58.94
C LYS A 200 -8.16 12.29 59.59
#